data_368c598c56eb8cd6232996361bee3847
#
_entry.id   368c598c56eb8cd6232996361bee3847
#
_cell.length_a   1.000
_cell.length_b   1.000
_cell.length_c   1.000
_cell.angle_alpha   90.00
_cell.angle_beta   90.00
_cell.angle_gamma   90.00
#
_symmetry.space_group_name_H-M   'P 1'
#
loop_
_entity.id
_entity.type
_entity.pdbx_description
1 polymer ?
#
loop_
_entity_poly.entity_id
_entity_poly.type
_entity_poly.pdbx_seq_one_letter_code
_entity_poly.pdbx_strand_id
1 'polypeptide(L)'
;AALTGHLVFSTLHTNDAPSAITRLLDLECPPFLITSTVLGVLAQRLVRCICSRCVEEYRPSEEDAMALSAPYDKIREHLFRRGRGCIHCRQTGYHGRTGIYEIMPISRKIRKLVISKSGSPEIVKTAREEGMRTLRESAILKLVAGITTVQEVVRVTGRG
;
A
#
# COMPACT_ATOMS: atom_id res chain seq x y z
N ALA A 1 -23.46 0.07 17.03
CA ALA A 1 -23.86 1.02 15.97
C ALA A 1 -23.89 0.32 14.60
N ALA A 2 -22.82 -0.38 14.13
CA ALA A 2 -22.83 -1.05 12.82
C ALA A 2 -23.92 -2.15 12.69
N LEU A 3 -24.14 -2.94 13.73
CA LEU A 3 -25.21 -3.95 13.76
C LEU A 3 -26.61 -3.37 13.63
N THR A 4 -26.81 -2.12 13.98
CA THR A 4 -28.09 -1.40 13.89
C THR A 4 -28.22 -0.58 12.61
N GLY A 5 -27.34 -0.85 11.61
CA GLY A 5 -27.40 -0.24 10.27
C GLY A 5 -26.66 1.10 10.11
N HIS A 6 -25.92 1.55 11.11
CA HIS A 6 -25.11 2.74 10.97
C HIS A 6 -23.80 2.47 10.22
N LEU A 7 -23.41 3.36 9.31
CA LEU A 7 -22.10 3.35 8.72
C LEU A 7 -21.10 3.93 9.74
N VAL A 8 -20.12 3.10 10.15
CA VAL A 8 -19.12 3.47 11.14
C VAL A 8 -17.73 3.46 10.50
N PHE A 9 -16.98 4.51 10.70
CA PHE A 9 -15.56 4.59 10.38
C PHE A 9 -14.74 4.57 11.68
N SER A 10 -13.70 3.76 11.68
CA SER A 10 -12.76 3.66 12.80
C SER A 10 -11.34 3.47 12.27
N THR A 11 -10.35 3.64 13.14
CA THR A 11 -8.94 3.48 12.78
C THR A 11 -8.27 2.44 13.68
N LEU A 12 -7.35 1.68 13.06
CA LEU A 12 -6.48 0.72 13.73
C LEU A 12 -5.02 1.00 13.35
N HIS A 13 -4.11 0.79 14.28
CA HIS A 13 -2.68 0.90 14.01
C HIS A 13 -2.15 -0.45 13.48
N THR A 14 -2.20 -0.64 12.17
CA THR A 14 -1.69 -1.83 11.47
C THR A 14 -0.86 -1.44 10.26
N ASN A 15 0.01 -2.34 9.79
CA ASN A 15 0.91 -2.07 8.67
C ASN A 15 0.24 -2.24 7.30
N ASP A 16 -0.78 -3.08 7.20
CA ASP A 16 -1.52 -3.44 6.00
C ASP A 16 -2.99 -3.75 6.34
N ALA A 17 -3.83 -3.93 5.32
CA ALA A 17 -5.24 -4.15 5.51
C ALA A 17 -5.58 -5.54 6.10
N PRO A 18 -4.95 -6.66 5.68
CA PRO A 18 -5.19 -7.96 6.30
C PRO A 18 -4.85 -8.02 7.78
N SER A 19 -3.78 -7.36 8.21
CA SER A 19 -3.38 -7.32 9.62
C SER A 19 -4.41 -6.62 10.53
N ALA A 20 -5.28 -5.79 9.98
CA ALA A 20 -6.35 -5.21 10.76
C ALA A 20 -7.38 -6.27 11.21
N ILE A 21 -7.62 -7.29 10.41
CA ILE A 21 -8.52 -8.39 10.78
C ILE A 21 -7.92 -9.22 11.91
N THR A 22 -6.65 -9.60 11.79
CA THR A 22 -5.98 -10.36 12.87
C THR A 22 -5.91 -9.52 14.14
N ARG A 23 -5.68 -8.21 14.02
CA ARG A 23 -5.68 -7.30 15.17
C ARG A 23 -7.04 -7.23 15.87
N LEU A 24 -8.14 -7.24 15.13
CA LEU A 24 -9.48 -7.31 15.71
C LEU A 24 -9.70 -8.63 16.45
N LEU A 25 -9.24 -9.75 15.90
CA LEU A 25 -9.30 -11.06 16.56
C LEU A 25 -8.44 -11.11 17.84
N ASP A 26 -7.23 -10.51 17.80
CA ASP A 26 -6.34 -10.39 18.97
C ASP A 26 -6.95 -9.50 20.08
N LEU A 27 -7.77 -8.54 19.71
CA LEU A 27 -8.58 -7.73 20.63
C LEU A 27 -9.82 -8.46 21.14
N GLU A 28 -9.90 -9.78 20.92
CA GLU A 28 -10.99 -10.64 21.34
C GLU A 28 -12.37 -10.27 20.72
N CYS A 29 -12.38 -9.52 19.60
CA CYS A 29 -13.60 -9.28 18.86
C CYS A 29 -14.12 -10.61 18.31
N PRO A 30 -15.37 -11.01 18.64
CA PRO A 30 -15.92 -12.25 18.13
C PRO A 30 -15.95 -12.28 16.59
N PRO A 31 -15.48 -13.37 15.94
CA PRO A 31 -15.40 -13.46 14.48
C PRO A 31 -16.73 -13.18 13.77
N PHE A 32 -17.86 -13.58 14.36
CA PHE A 32 -19.19 -13.33 13.78
C PHE A 32 -19.53 -11.84 13.74
N LEU A 33 -19.06 -11.04 14.72
CA LEU A 33 -19.26 -9.58 14.70
C LEU A 33 -18.40 -8.94 13.62
N ILE A 34 -17.13 -9.34 13.48
CA ILE A 34 -16.25 -8.83 12.43
C ILE A 34 -16.89 -9.10 11.07
N THR A 35 -17.31 -10.33 10.81
CA THR A 35 -17.85 -10.72 9.50
C THR A 35 -19.22 -10.13 9.20
N SER A 36 -20.02 -9.76 10.19
CA SER A 36 -21.32 -9.13 9.99
C SER A 36 -21.28 -7.61 9.86
N THR A 37 -20.24 -6.97 10.40
CA THR A 37 -20.20 -5.49 10.49
C THR A 37 -19.12 -4.85 9.64
N VAL A 38 -17.95 -5.50 9.47
CA VAL A 38 -16.87 -4.93 8.69
C VAL A 38 -17.15 -5.13 7.19
N LEU A 39 -17.23 -4.02 6.45
CA LEU A 39 -17.45 -4.01 5.01
C LEU A 39 -16.13 -4.09 4.23
N GLY A 40 -15.09 -3.47 4.75
CA GLY A 40 -13.78 -3.43 4.14
C GLY A 40 -12.75 -2.78 5.05
N VAL A 41 -11.50 -2.97 4.73
CA VAL A 41 -10.36 -2.35 5.40
C VAL A 41 -9.55 -1.59 4.36
N LEU A 42 -9.14 -0.37 4.71
CA LEU A 42 -8.28 0.48 3.89
C LEU A 42 -7.01 0.80 4.68
N ALA A 43 -5.87 0.33 4.19
CA ALA A 43 -4.57 0.81 4.66
C ALA A 43 -4.07 1.93 3.76
N GLN A 44 -3.48 2.95 4.36
CA GLN A 44 -2.97 4.14 3.67
C GLN A 44 -1.59 4.51 4.17
N ARG A 45 -0.71 4.91 3.24
CA ARG A 45 0.54 5.60 3.55
C ARG A 45 0.73 6.79 2.61
N LEU A 46 1.57 7.74 3.02
CA LEU A 46 1.91 8.90 2.20
C LEU A 46 3.32 8.74 1.62
N VAL A 47 3.43 8.93 0.31
CA VAL A 47 4.71 9.06 -0.41
C VAL A 47 4.94 10.51 -0.80
N ARG A 48 6.19 10.98 -0.79
CA ARG A 48 6.54 12.32 -1.27
C ARG A 48 6.42 12.36 -2.79
N CYS A 49 5.90 13.46 -3.31
CA CYS A 49 5.84 13.71 -4.75
C CYS A 49 7.14 14.37 -5.23
N ILE A 50 7.58 14.00 -6.43
CA ILE A 50 8.72 14.64 -7.09
C ILE A 50 8.38 16.11 -7.32
N CYS A 51 9.36 16.99 -7.09
CA CYS A 51 9.21 18.41 -7.33
C CYS A 51 9.11 18.69 -8.82
N SER A 52 8.01 19.28 -9.27
CA SER A 52 7.78 19.59 -10.69
C SER A 52 8.75 20.61 -11.29
N ARG A 53 9.41 21.44 -10.43
CA ARG A 53 10.35 22.46 -10.90
C ARG A 53 11.78 21.95 -11.14
N CYS A 54 12.11 20.76 -10.66
CA CYS A 54 13.45 20.19 -10.85
C CYS A 54 13.42 18.71 -11.21
N VAL A 55 12.30 18.25 -11.74
CA VAL A 55 12.14 16.88 -12.22
C VAL A 55 13.08 16.63 -13.41
N GLU A 56 13.71 15.46 -13.40
CA GLU A 56 14.48 14.92 -14.53
C GLU A 56 14.17 13.45 -14.73
N GLU A 57 14.35 12.98 -15.93
CA GLU A 57 14.18 11.56 -16.27
C GLU A 57 15.52 10.85 -16.22
N TYR A 58 15.51 9.59 -15.81
CA TYR A 58 16.69 8.73 -15.80
C TYR A 58 16.33 7.28 -16.10
N ARG A 59 17.28 6.51 -16.60
CA ARG A 59 17.13 5.06 -16.75
C ARG A 59 17.46 4.37 -15.43
N PRO A 60 16.64 3.43 -14.96
CA PRO A 60 16.90 2.73 -13.72
C PRO A 60 18.17 1.90 -13.79
N SER A 61 18.86 1.79 -12.66
CA SER A 61 20.03 0.95 -12.46
C SER A 61 19.65 -0.44 -11.97
N GLU A 62 20.64 -1.35 -11.92
CA GLU A 62 20.48 -2.67 -11.28
C GLU A 62 20.16 -2.53 -9.78
N GLU A 63 20.68 -1.49 -9.12
CA GLU A 63 20.36 -1.19 -7.72
C GLU A 63 18.89 -0.82 -7.55
N ASP A 64 18.33 -0.03 -8.48
CA ASP A 64 16.89 0.27 -8.49
C ASP A 64 16.05 -1.00 -8.68
N ALA A 65 16.50 -1.91 -9.55
CA ALA A 65 15.84 -3.19 -9.77
C ALA A 65 15.85 -4.05 -8.50
N MET A 66 17.00 -4.17 -7.85
CA MET A 66 17.12 -4.89 -6.57
C MET A 66 16.26 -4.24 -5.48
N ALA A 67 16.26 -2.93 -5.37
CA ALA A 67 15.45 -2.20 -4.40
C ALA A 67 13.94 -2.40 -4.61
N LEU A 68 13.53 -2.55 -5.87
CA LEU A 68 12.13 -2.84 -6.24
C LEU A 68 11.79 -4.33 -6.19
N SER A 69 12.77 -5.21 -5.98
CA SER A 69 12.62 -6.68 -6.11
C SER A 69 12.04 -7.07 -7.48
N ALA A 70 12.48 -6.38 -8.52
CA ALA A 70 12.05 -6.56 -9.90
C ALA A 70 13.23 -7.01 -10.79
N PRO A 71 12.99 -7.87 -11.79
CA PRO A 71 14.03 -8.20 -12.78
C PRO A 71 14.47 -6.94 -13.54
N TYR A 72 15.78 -6.72 -13.64
CA TYR A 72 16.33 -5.53 -14.32
C TYR A 72 15.84 -5.40 -15.76
N ASP A 73 15.79 -6.51 -16.51
CA ASP A 73 15.30 -6.51 -17.89
C ASP A 73 13.88 -6.00 -18.07
N LYS A 74 13.05 -6.09 -17.03
CA LYS A 74 11.68 -5.58 -17.07
C LYS A 74 11.59 -4.07 -16.84
N ILE A 75 12.58 -3.45 -16.23
CA ILE A 75 12.52 -2.02 -15.89
C ILE A 75 13.53 -1.16 -16.65
N ARG A 76 14.59 -1.72 -17.22
CA ARG A 76 15.68 -0.98 -17.88
C ARG A 76 15.23 -0.05 -19.01
N GLU A 77 14.12 -0.39 -19.69
CA GLU A 77 13.58 0.42 -20.79
C GLU A 77 12.61 1.51 -20.29
N HIS A 78 12.19 1.47 -19.02
CA HIS A 78 11.35 2.53 -18.45
C HIS A 78 12.16 3.78 -18.16
N LEU A 79 11.54 4.94 -18.34
CA LEU A 79 12.07 6.21 -17.87
C LEU A 79 11.45 6.53 -16.51
N PHE A 80 12.25 6.45 -15.47
CA PHE A 80 11.87 6.89 -14.14
C PHE A 80 12.17 8.36 -13.97
N ARG A 81 11.57 8.97 -12.95
CA ARG A 81 11.74 10.39 -12.64
C ARG A 81 12.29 10.59 -11.25
N ARG A 82 13.09 11.66 -11.07
CA ARG A 82 13.59 12.13 -9.78
C ARG A 82 13.70 13.64 -9.78
N GLY A 83 13.78 14.25 -8.60
CA GLY A 83 14.04 15.67 -8.47
C GLY A 83 15.51 15.91 -8.18
N ARG A 84 16.19 16.78 -8.98
CA ARG A 84 17.60 17.18 -8.74
C ARG A 84 17.80 17.93 -7.43
N GLY A 85 16.74 18.53 -6.93
CA GLY A 85 16.81 19.56 -5.90
C GLY A 85 16.83 20.98 -6.50
N CYS A 86 16.09 21.88 -5.89
CA CYS A 86 16.05 23.30 -6.24
C CYS A 86 15.58 24.11 -5.03
N ILE A 87 15.63 25.43 -5.14
CA ILE A 87 15.23 26.34 -4.06
C ILE A 87 13.76 26.12 -3.64
N HIS A 88 12.87 25.81 -4.59
CA HIS A 88 11.45 25.57 -4.34
C HIS A 88 11.20 24.35 -3.44
N CYS A 89 11.95 23.27 -3.62
CA CYS A 89 11.86 22.08 -2.79
C CYS A 89 12.90 22.05 -1.66
N ARG A 90 13.61 23.14 -1.42
CA ARG A 90 14.70 23.24 -0.43
C ARG A 90 15.76 22.14 -0.64
N GLN A 91 16.15 21.94 -1.89
CA GLN A 91 17.17 20.96 -2.32
C GLN A 91 16.80 19.48 -2.07
N THR A 92 15.57 19.18 -1.67
CA THR A 92 15.15 17.81 -1.36
C THR A 92 14.78 16.99 -2.58
N GLY A 93 14.47 17.62 -3.71
CA GLY A 93 13.90 16.97 -4.89
C GLY A 93 12.40 16.63 -4.78
N TYR A 94 11.76 16.87 -3.62
CA TYR A 94 10.36 16.53 -3.36
C TYR A 94 9.55 17.75 -2.97
N HIS A 95 8.29 17.79 -3.42
CA HIS A 95 7.32 18.80 -3.02
C HIS A 95 5.91 18.21 -2.96
N GLY A 96 5.29 18.28 -1.79
CA GLY A 96 3.98 17.67 -1.53
C GLY A 96 4.04 16.17 -1.29
N ARG A 97 2.88 15.58 -1.05
CA ARG A 97 2.67 14.16 -0.76
C ARG A 97 1.39 13.66 -1.42
N THR A 98 1.33 12.37 -1.75
CA THR A 98 0.13 11.69 -2.24
C THR A 98 -0.07 10.38 -1.50
N GLY A 99 -1.32 9.90 -1.43
CA GLY A 99 -1.65 8.61 -0.82
C GLY A 99 -1.31 7.43 -1.72
N ILE A 100 -0.86 6.35 -1.09
CA ILE A 100 -0.90 5.00 -1.62
C ILE A 100 -1.85 4.19 -0.75
N TYR A 101 -2.57 3.26 -1.36
CA TYR A 101 -3.69 2.58 -0.73
C TYR A 101 -3.64 1.09 -0.97
N GLU A 102 -4.06 0.33 0.04
CA GLU A 102 -4.38 -1.07 -0.04
C GLU A 102 -5.80 -1.23 0.47
N ILE A 103 -6.71 -1.70 -0.38
CA ILE A 103 -8.13 -1.80 -0.08
C ILE A 103 -8.54 -3.27 -0.14
N MET A 104 -9.05 -3.79 0.97
CA MET A 104 -9.52 -5.15 1.13
C MET A 104 -11.01 -5.16 1.48
N PRO A 105 -11.89 -5.42 0.52
CA PRO A 105 -13.30 -5.70 0.80
C PRO A 105 -13.44 -7.02 1.59
N ILE A 106 -14.39 -7.08 2.52
CA ILE A 106 -14.66 -8.31 3.28
C ILE A 106 -15.61 -9.20 2.48
N SER A 107 -15.05 -9.92 1.51
CA SER A 107 -15.76 -10.86 0.65
C SER A 107 -16.27 -12.10 1.41
N ARG A 108 -17.07 -12.93 0.73
CA ARG A 108 -17.50 -14.23 1.28
C ARG A 108 -16.32 -15.15 1.63
N LYS A 109 -15.25 -15.14 0.83
CA LYS A 109 -14.07 -15.97 1.08
C LYS A 109 -13.32 -15.46 2.30
N ILE A 110 -13.10 -14.14 2.37
CA ILE A 110 -12.44 -13.51 3.54
C ILE A 110 -13.26 -13.78 4.82
N ARG A 111 -14.60 -13.67 4.78
CA ARG A 111 -15.46 -13.99 5.94
C ARG A 111 -15.24 -15.41 6.45
N LYS A 112 -15.12 -16.40 5.55
CA LYS A 112 -14.85 -17.80 5.94
C LYS A 112 -13.52 -17.93 6.67
N LEU A 113 -12.46 -17.26 6.17
CA LEU A 113 -11.14 -17.25 6.81
C LEU A 113 -11.16 -16.57 8.19
N VAL A 114 -11.93 -15.49 8.35
CA VAL A 114 -12.10 -14.82 9.65
C VAL A 114 -12.82 -15.75 10.64
N ILE A 115 -13.87 -16.44 10.22
CA ILE A 115 -14.62 -17.39 11.09
C ILE A 115 -13.72 -18.56 11.51
N SER A 116 -12.89 -19.10 10.60
CA SER A 116 -11.93 -20.16 10.93
C SER A 116 -10.68 -19.67 11.67
N LYS A 117 -10.60 -18.37 11.96
CA LYS A 117 -9.44 -17.72 12.59
C LYS A 117 -8.13 -18.00 11.84
N SER A 118 -8.20 -18.04 10.51
CA SER A 118 -7.04 -18.22 9.65
C SER A 118 -6.02 -17.09 9.83
N GLY A 119 -4.74 -17.42 9.65
CA GLY A 119 -3.66 -16.45 9.78
C GLY A 119 -3.65 -15.38 8.67
N SER A 120 -2.96 -14.27 8.94
CA SER A 120 -2.80 -13.17 7.98
C SER A 120 -2.33 -13.61 6.58
N PRO A 121 -1.39 -14.58 6.42
CA PRO A 121 -0.92 -14.99 5.09
C PRO A 121 -2.03 -15.54 4.18
N GLU A 122 -2.97 -16.30 4.74
CA GLU A 122 -4.10 -16.86 3.98
C GLU A 122 -5.09 -15.78 3.56
N ILE A 123 -5.33 -14.80 4.45
CA ILE A 123 -6.17 -13.63 4.15
C ILE A 123 -5.53 -12.81 3.04
N VAL A 124 -4.21 -12.53 3.12
CA VAL A 124 -3.45 -11.83 2.07
C VAL A 124 -3.57 -12.54 0.73
N LYS A 125 -3.32 -13.85 0.71
CA LYS A 125 -3.40 -14.66 -0.51
C LYS A 125 -4.78 -14.53 -1.15
N THR A 126 -5.83 -14.77 -0.38
CA THR A 126 -7.22 -14.72 -0.87
C THR A 126 -7.61 -13.31 -1.34
N ALA A 127 -7.24 -12.28 -0.59
CA ALA A 127 -7.50 -10.89 -0.97
C ALA A 127 -6.81 -10.52 -2.30
N ARG A 128 -5.56 -10.96 -2.50
CA ARG A 128 -4.84 -10.76 -3.77
C ARG A 128 -5.48 -11.50 -4.93
N GLU A 129 -5.91 -12.73 -4.74
CA GLU A 129 -6.68 -13.49 -5.75
C GLU A 129 -7.99 -12.79 -6.14
N GLU A 130 -8.58 -12.02 -5.23
CA GLU A 130 -9.77 -11.19 -5.46
C GLU A 130 -9.45 -9.76 -5.97
N GLY A 131 -8.18 -9.47 -6.28
CA GLY A 131 -7.74 -8.23 -6.92
C GLY A 131 -7.25 -7.14 -5.97
N MET A 132 -7.03 -7.43 -4.68
CA MET A 132 -6.39 -6.49 -3.77
C MET A 132 -4.97 -6.18 -4.24
N ARG A 133 -4.65 -4.90 -4.36
CA ARG A 133 -3.29 -4.41 -4.56
C ARG A 133 -2.66 -4.04 -3.23
N THR A 134 -1.43 -4.49 -3.01
CA THR A 134 -0.67 -4.13 -1.81
C THR A 134 -0.25 -2.65 -1.83
N LEU A 135 0.10 -2.10 -0.67
CA LEU A 135 0.68 -0.75 -0.58
C LEU A 135 1.90 -0.59 -1.50
N ARG A 136 2.73 -1.65 -1.62
CA ARG A 136 3.91 -1.65 -2.49
C ARG A 136 3.52 -1.57 -3.97
N GLU A 137 2.57 -2.37 -4.42
CA GLU A 137 2.07 -2.31 -5.80
C GLU A 137 1.43 -0.96 -6.10
N SER A 138 0.69 -0.38 -5.14
CA SER A 138 0.15 0.97 -5.25
C SER A 138 1.24 2.04 -5.37
N ALA A 139 2.35 1.90 -4.62
CA ALA A 139 3.51 2.78 -4.71
C ALA A 139 4.25 2.64 -6.06
N ILE A 140 4.41 1.42 -6.56
CA ILE A 140 5.01 1.16 -7.88
C ILE A 140 4.20 1.81 -9.00
N LEU A 141 2.88 1.78 -8.94
CA LEU A 141 2.05 2.51 -9.91
C LEU A 141 2.30 4.02 -9.88
N LYS A 142 2.53 4.61 -8.70
CA LYS A 142 2.92 6.02 -8.57
C LYS A 142 4.33 6.29 -9.10
N LEU A 143 5.25 5.35 -8.94
CA LEU A 143 6.60 5.42 -9.51
C LEU A 143 6.55 5.43 -11.04
N VAL A 144 5.85 4.46 -11.65
CA VAL A 144 5.71 4.36 -13.11
C VAL A 144 5.01 5.60 -13.69
N ALA A 145 4.05 6.15 -12.96
CA ALA A 145 3.40 7.42 -13.33
C ALA A 145 4.31 8.66 -13.16
N GLY A 146 5.56 8.51 -12.68
CA GLY A 146 6.49 9.61 -12.48
C GLY A 146 6.13 10.56 -11.33
N ILE A 147 5.30 10.11 -10.40
CA ILE A 147 4.82 10.91 -9.24
C ILE A 147 5.81 10.84 -8.08
N THR A 148 6.43 9.67 -7.88
CA THR A 148 7.37 9.42 -6.78
C THR A 148 8.62 8.71 -7.28
N THR A 149 9.55 8.36 -6.40
CA THR A 149 10.84 7.75 -6.72
C THR A 149 10.97 6.33 -6.18
N VAL A 150 11.92 5.54 -6.68
CA VAL A 150 12.29 4.22 -6.15
C VAL A 150 12.60 4.30 -4.65
N GLN A 151 13.38 5.31 -4.23
CA GLN A 151 13.74 5.52 -2.83
C GLN A 151 12.53 5.71 -1.93
N GLU A 152 11.49 6.45 -2.39
CA GLU A 152 10.25 6.64 -1.63
C GLU A 152 9.43 5.36 -1.56
N VAL A 153 9.36 4.59 -2.64
CA VAL A 153 8.68 3.27 -2.63
C VAL A 153 9.28 2.40 -1.55
N VAL A 154 10.62 2.25 -1.53
CA VAL A 154 11.34 1.43 -0.54
C VAL A 154 11.18 1.98 0.87
N ARG A 155 11.33 3.30 1.05
CA ARG A 155 11.21 3.95 2.36
C ARG A 155 9.85 3.68 3.02
N VAL A 156 8.79 3.69 2.23
CA VAL A 156 7.42 3.64 2.76
C VAL A 156 6.90 2.20 2.84
N THR A 157 7.35 1.30 1.96
CA THR A 157 6.82 -0.07 1.90
C THR A 157 7.81 -1.15 2.37
N GLY A 158 9.03 -0.76 2.71
CA GLY A 158 10.11 -1.69 3.06
C GLY A 158 10.79 -2.28 1.83
N ARG A 159 11.88 -3.01 2.05
CA ARG A 159 12.46 -3.90 1.04
C ARG A 159 11.59 -5.15 0.98
N GLY A 160 11.19 -5.56 -0.20
CA GLY A 160 10.39 -6.77 -0.41
C GLY A 160 11.19 -8.03 -0.17
#